data_75632dc121d90f0caf33907f191884d4
#
_entry.id   75632dc121d90f0caf33907f191884d4
#
_cell.length_a   1.000
_cell.length_b   1.000
_cell.length_c   1.000
_cell.angle_alpha   90.00
_cell.angle_beta   90.00
_cell.angle_gamma   90.00
#
_symmetry.space_group_name_H-M   'P 1'
#
loop_
_entity.id
_entity.type
_entity.pdbx_description
1 polymer ?
#
loop_
_entity_poly.entity_id
_entity_poly.type
_entity_poly.pdbx_seq_one_letter_code
_entity_poly.pdbx_strand_id
1 'polypeptide(L)'
;ARAHRLSEAPQRARRVAAAAMSARSWSSRAVMANIRQNLQVVVQIATKYSDLLGSSNLITMFEKFRSFEGLYYYLGSVVNLSEDSEVHFKYIQAASRTGQMREVERVCRESNAYNPEKVKNFLKEAKLPDQLPLIIVCDRFDYVHDLVLYLYQNMMLNYIEVYVQKVNSTR
;
A
#
# COMPACT_ATOMS: atom_id res chain seq x y z
N ALA A 1 -5.01 -28.97 29.71
CA ALA A 1 -3.84 -28.09 29.60
C ALA A 1 -3.68 -27.47 28.17
N ARG A 2 -4.14 -28.15 27.09
CA ARG A 2 -4.06 -27.62 25.70
C ARG A 2 -5.13 -26.57 25.38
N ALA A 3 -6.34 -26.73 25.92
CA ALA A 3 -7.46 -25.81 25.71
C ALA A 3 -7.23 -24.44 26.40
N HIS A 4 -6.55 -24.40 27.56
CA HIS A 4 -6.26 -23.15 28.27
C HIS A 4 -5.25 -22.26 27.55
N ARG A 5 -4.30 -22.83 26.78
CA ARG A 5 -3.34 -22.07 25.99
C ARG A 5 -3.94 -21.43 24.73
N LEU A 6 -5.00 -22.01 24.16
CA LEU A 6 -5.70 -21.45 23.00
C LEU A 6 -6.60 -20.25 23.37
N SER A 7 -7.07 -20.17 24.62
CA SER A 7 -7.86 -19.05 25.14
C SER A 7 -7.01 -17.81 25.46
N GLU A 8 -5.74 -17.98 25.79
CA GLU A 8 -4.85 -16.86 26.16
C GLU A 8 -4.21 -16.14 24.97
N ALA A 9 -4.11 -16.79 23.83
CA ALA A 9 -3.49 -16.24 22.63
C ALA A 9 -4.14 -14.92 22.13
N PRO A 10 -5.48 -14.80 22.06
CA PRO A 10 -6.13 -13.55 21.66
C PRO A 10 -6.00 -12.46 22.73
N GLN A 11 -5.92 -12.80 24.01
CA GLN A 11 -5.69 -11.81 25.07
C GLN A 11 -4.25 -11.29 25.07
N ARG A 12 -3.27 -12.14 24.79
CA ARG A 12 -1.87 -11.73 24.63
C ARG A 12 -1.69 -10.83 23.41
N ALA A 13 -2.31 -11.17 22.28
CA ALA A 13 -2.27 -10.34 21.08
C ALA A 13 -2.92 -8.96 21.32
N ARG A 14 -4.08 -8.92 22.00
CA ARG A 14 -4.73 -7.67 22.41
C ARG A 14 -3.88 -6.85 23.39
N ARG A 15 -3.18 -7.49 24.31
CA ARG A 15 -2.25 -6.82 25.23
C ARG A 15 -1.02 -6.27 24.53
N VAL A 16 -0.46 -6.99 23.57
CA VAL A 16 0.68 -6.53 22.76
C VAL A 16 0.24 -5.38 21.85
N ALA A 17 -0.91 -5.49 21.20
CA ALA A 17 -1.49 -4.42 20.40
C ALA A 17 -1.86 -3.19 21.26
N ALA A 18 -2.48 -3.40 22.43
CA ALA A 18 -2.80 -2.33 23.39
C ALA A 18 -1.52 -1.69 23.97
N ALA A 19 -0.48 -2.47 24.25
CA ALA A 19 0.82 -1.95 24.66
C ALA A 19 1.51 -1.16 23.56
N ALA A 20 1.43 -1.62 22.31
CA ALA A 20 1.92 -0.87 21.13
C ALA A 20 1.13 0.42 20.90
N MET A 21 -0.18 0.43 21.20
CA MET A 21 -1.05 1.61 21.07
C MET A 21 -1.00 2.53 22.31
N SER A 22 -0.73 2.01 23.50
CA SER A 22 -0.64 2.74 24.78
C SER A 22 0.72 3.41 25.00
N ALA A 23 1.65 3.28 24.07
CA ALA A 23 3.02 3.78 24.15
C ALA A 23 3.16 5.31 24.19
N ARG A 24 2.40 5.97 25.07
CA ARG A 24 2.66 7.37 25.46
C ARG A 24 3.96 7.55 26.24
N SER A 25 4.63 6.48 26.67
CA SER A 25 5.86 6.56 27.49
C SER A 25 7.13 5.99 26.83
N TRP A 26 7.02 5.36 25.64
CA TRP A 26 8.21 4.90 24.91
C TRP A 26 8.66 5.97 23.93
N SER A 27 9.91 6.39 24.03
CA SER A 27 10.42 7.35 23.06
C SER A 27 10.19 6.78 21.66
N SER A 28 9.55 7.54 20.78
CA SER A 28 9.24 7.14 19.40
C SER A 28 10.46 6.55 18.70
N ARG A 29 11.65 6.95 19.10
CA ARG A 29 12.94 6.50 18.58
C ARG A 29 13.26 5.03 18.95
N ALA A 30 12.98 4.62 20.21
CA ALA A 30 13.22 3.25 20.66
C ALA A 30 12.24 2.27 20.02
N VAL A 31 10.97 2.69 19.85
CA VAL A 31 9.95 1.89 19.17
C VAL A 31 10.29 1.73 17.69
N MET A 32 10.76 2.80 17.03
CA MET A 32 11.20 2.74 15.63
C MET A 32 12.40 1.82 15.42
N ALA A 33 13.39 1.86 16.33
CA ALA A 33 14.54 0.96 16.28
C ALA A 33 14.10 -0.51 16.46
N ASN A 34 13.18 -0.77 17.37
CA ASN A 34 12.67 -2.12 17.65
C ASN A 34 11.84 -2.66 16.48
N ILE A 35 11.00 -1.84 15.85
CA ILE A 35 10.24 -2.24 14.66
C ILE A 35 11.20 -2.60 13.52
N ARG A 36 12.24 -1.82 13.26
CA ARG A 36 13.22 -2.11 12.22
C ARG A 36 13.99 -3.41 12.48
N GLN A 37 14.39 -3.68 13.71
CA GLN A 37 15.11 -4.90 14.08
C GLN A 37 14.24 -6.16 14.00
N ASN A 38 12.94 -6.02 14.28
CA ASN A 38 12.00 -7.14 14.36
C ASN A 38 10.91 -7.08 13.28
N LEU A 39 11.17 -6.42 12.15
CA LEU A 39 10.18 -6.13 11.12
C LEU A 39 9.45 -7.40 10.66
N GLN A 40 10.18 -8.49 10.40
CA GLN A 40 9.58 -9.75 9.97
C GLN A 40 8.61 -10.32 11.02
N VAL A 41 9.00 -10.27 12.30
CA VAL A 41 8.14 -10.75 13.40
C VAL A 41 6.89 -9.88 13.53
N VAL A 42 7.03 -8.56 13.42
CA VAL A 42 5.90 -7.63 13.47
C VAL A 42 4.94 -7.88 12.31
N VAL A 43 5.45 -8.06 11.09
CA VAL A 43 4.63 -8.39 9.90
C VAL A 43 3.93 -9.73 10.06
N GLN A 44 4.62 -10.77 10.53
CA GLN A 44 4.02 -12.08 10.77
C GLN A 44 2.88 -12.02 11.80
N ILE A 45 3.08 -11.27 12.90
CA ILE A 45 2.03 -11.07 13.91
C ILE A 45 0.86 -10.29 13.33
N ALA A 46 1.13 -9.21 12.59
CA ALA A 46 0.10 -8.40 11.95
C ALA A 46 -0.73 -9.23 10.96
N THR A 47 -0.09 -10.04 10.10
CA THR A 47 -0.77 -10.92 9.15
C THR A 47 -1.59 -11.99 9.86
N LYS A 48 -1.01 -12.66 10.86
CA LYS A 48 -1.69 -13.73 11.59
C LYS A 48 -2.93 -13.28 12.37
N TYR A 49 -2.92 -12.06 12.85
CA TYR A 49 -3.99 -11.50 13.67
C TYR A 49 -4.74 -10.36 12.99
N SER A 50 -4.65 -10.29 11.66
CA SER A 50 -5.28 -9.25 10.83
C SER A 50 -6.79 -9.13 11.11
N ASP A 51 -7.49 -10.26 11.18
CA ASP A 51 -8.94 -10.31 11.42
C ASP A 51 -9.34 -9.79 12.82
N LEU A 52 -8.46 -9.99 13.81
CA LEU A 52 -8.71 -9.55 15.18
C LEU A 52 -8.35 -8.08 15.43
N LEU A 53 -7.29 -7.62 14.78
CA LEU A 53 -6.76 -6.26 14.95
C LEU A 53 -7.42 -5.25 14.03
N GLY A 54 -7.92 -5.71 12.89
CA GLY A 54 -8.48 -4.91 11.82
C GLY A 54 -7.43 -4.25 10.94
N SER A 55 -7.59 -4.36 9.63
CA SER A 55 -6.63 -3.82 8.65
C SER A 55 -6.40 -2.33 8.82
N SER A 56 -7.45 -1.56 9.08
CA SER A 56 -7.37 -0.10 9.28
C SER A 56 -6.49 0.29 10.47
N ASN A 57 -6.60 -0.42 11.59
CA ASN A 57 -5.77 -0.18 12.79
C ASN A 57 -4.30 -0.51 12.52
N LEU A 58 -4.03 -1.61 11.80
CA LEU A 58 -2.68 -2.03 11.44
C LEU A 58 -2.04 -1.05 10.46
N ILE A 59 -2.78 -0.58 9.46
CA ILE A 59 -2.34 0.48 8.54
C ILE A 59 -1.94 1.71 9.32
N THR A 60 -2.83 2.21 10.18
CA THR A 60 -2.58 3.39 11.02
C THR A 60 -1.35 3.21 11.91
N MET A 61 -1.15 2.02 12.47
CA MET A 61 0.02 1.69 13.29
C MET A 61 1.32 1.81 12.46
N PHE A 62 1.39 1.14 11.31
CA PHE A 62 2.57 1.19 10.46
C PHE A 62 2.87 2.61 9.95
N GLU A 63 1.85 3.37 9.58
CA GLU A 63 1.99 4.77 9.15
C GLU A 63 2.51 5.68 10.28
N LYS A 64 1.96 5.54 11.49
CA LYS A 64 2.40 6.29 12.68
C LYS A 64 3.88 6.06 12.97
N PHE A 65 4.35 4.84 12.79
CA PHE A 65 5.76 4.49 12.96
C PHE A 65 6.60 4.69 11.69
N ARG A 66 6.02 5.20 10.61
CA ARG A 66 6.67 5.41 9.30
C ARG A 66 7.37 4.15 8.78
N SER A 67 6.84 2.98 9.11
CA SER A 67 7.35 1.69 8.66
C SER A 67 6.69 1.29 7.35
N PHE A 68 7.04 2.00 6.26
CA PHE A 68 6.45 1.75 4.94
C PHE A 68 6.83 0.38 4.37
N GLU A 69 8.01 -0.11 4.71
CA GLU A 69 8.44 -1.46 4.35
C GLU A 69 7.58 -2.52 5.07
N GLY A 70 7.33 -2.35 6.37
CA GLY A 70 6.43 -3.22 7.12
C GLY A 70 5.00 -3.19 6.60
N LEU A 71 4.52 -1.99 6.26
CA LEU A 71 3.21 -1.80 5.64
C LEU A 71 3.13 -2.51 4.28
N TYR A 72 4.16 -2.39 3.45
CA TYR A 72 4.24 -3.07 2.17
C TYR A 72 4.15 -4.60 2.31
N TYR A 73 4.95 -5.20 3.18
CA TYR A 73 4.92 -6.66 3.40
C TYR A 73 3.59 -7.12 4.00
N TYR A 74 3.05 -6.39 4.99
CA TYR A 74 1.76 -6.72 5.59
C TYR A 74 0.64 -6.66 4.55
N LEU A 75 0.49 -5.54 3.85
CA LEU A 75 -0.56 -5.37 2.85
C LEU A 75 -0.39 -6.31 1.66
N GLY A 76 0.85 -6.64 1.26
CA GLY A 76 1.15 -7.64 0.24
C GLY A 76 0.61 -9.02 0.56
N SER A 77 0.50 -9.37 1.86
CA SER A 77 -0.08 -10.66 2.29
C SER A 77 -1.62 -10.67 2.28
N VAL A 78 -2.28 -9.51 2.31
CA VAL A 78 -3.74 -9.41 2.41
C VAL A 78 -4.43 -8.80 1.18
N VAL A 79 -3.71 -8.06 0.35
CA VAL A 79 -4.28 -7.31 -0.78
C VAL A 79 -5.02 -8.18 -1.78
N ASN A 80 -4.54 -9.38 -2.07
CA ASN A 80 -5.17 -10.28 -3.02
C ASN A 80 -6.45 -10.96 -2.48
N LEU A 81 -6.68 -10.87 -1.17
CA LEU A 81 -7.82 -11.46 -0.48
C LEU A 81 -8.84 -10.40 -0.04
N SER A 82 -8.49 -9.12 -0.15
CA SER A 82 -9.31 -7.99 0.30
C SER A 82 -9.97 -7.30 -0.88
N GLU A 83 -11.24 -6.96 -0.74
CA GLU A 83 -11.97 -6.09 -1.66
C GLU A 83 -12.02 -4.62 -1.15
N ASP A 84 -11.38 -4.32 -0.02
CA ASP A 84 -11.35 -2.98 0.55
C ASP A 84 -10.47 -2.06 -0.28
N SER A 85 -11.08 -1.02 -0.83
CA SER A 85 -10.40 -0.03 -1.68
C SER A 85 -9.27 0.71 -0.97
N GLU A 86 -9.38 0.88 0.36
CA GLU A 86 -8.33 1.53 1.15
C GLU A 86 -7.10 0.63 1.31
N VAL A 87 -7.27 -0.67 1.47
CA VAL A 87 -6.19 -1.66 1.51
C VAL A 87 -5.37 -1.61 0.21
N HIS A 88 -6.05 -1.64 -0.95
CA HIS A 88 -5.39 -1.55 -2.26
C HIS A 88 -4.68 -0.21 -2.46
N PHE A 89 -5.33 0.88 -2.09
CA PHE A 89 -4.73 2.21 -2.20
C PHE A 89 -3.48 2.35 -1.31
N LYS A 90 -3.56 1.91 -0.07
CA LYS A 90 -2.41 1.94 0.87
C LYS A 90 -1.28 1.01 0.44
N TYR A 91 -1.60 -0.11 -0.20
CA TYR A 91 -0.58 -0.98 -0.78
C TYR A 91 0.16 -0.28 -1.94
N ILE A 92 -0.56 0.37 -2.86
CA ILE A 92 0.04 1.18 -3.92
C ILE A 92 0.96 2.26 -3.34
N GLN A 93 0.51 2.97 -2.28
CA GLN A 93 1.33 3.98 -1.60
C GLN A 93 2.59 3.39 -0.97
N ALA A 94 2.48 2.27 -0.26
CA ALA A 94 3.60 1.62 0.39
C ALA A 94 4.61 1.08 -0.64
N ALA A 95 4.13 0.42 -1.70
CA ALA A 95 4.95 -0.08 -2.79
C ALA A 95 5.70 1.05 -3.52
N SER A 96 5.03 2.19 -3.77
CA SER A 96 5.65 3.37 -4.37
C SER A 96 6.78 3.93 -3.49
N ARG A 97 6.57 4.03 -2.19
CA ARG A 97 7.57 4.55 -1.24
C ARG A 97 8.75 3.61 -1.00
N THR A 98 8.56 2.31 -1.19
CA THR A 98 9.60 1.29 -1.08
C THR A 98 10.29 1.00 -2.42
N GLY A 99 9.91 1.69 -3.49
CA GLY A 99 10.53 1.55 -4.81
C GLY A 99 10.09 0.28 -5.56
N GLN A 100 9.02 -0.39 -5.14
CA GLN A 100 8.51 -1.61 -5.75
C GLN A 100 7.62 -1.30 -6.96
N MET A 101 8.18 -0.68 -8.00
CA MET A 101 7.42 -0.19 -9.16
C MET A 101 6.66 -1.29 -9.89
N ARG A 102 7.22 -2.50 -9.99
CA ARG A 102 6.54 -3.66 -10.61
C ARG A 102 5.25 -4.03 -9.88
N GLU A 103 5.24 -3.94 -8.55
CA GLU A 103 4.05 -4.20 -7.76
C GLU A 103 2.99 -3.09 -7.90
N VAL A 104 3.42 -1.83 -7.96
CA VAL A 104 2.54 -0.70 -8.28
C VAL A 104 1.86 -0.93 -9.63
N GLU A 105 2.65 -1.27 -10.67
CA GLU A 105 2.13 -1.58 -12.00
C GLU A 105 1.15 -2.75 -11.98
N ARG A 106 1.52 -3.86 -11.32
CA ARG A 106 0.69 -5.06 -11.23
C ARG A 106 -0.67 -4.74 -10.62
N VAL A 107 -0.71 -4.07 -9.47
CA VAL A 107 -1.97 -3.74 -8.80
C VAL A 107 -2.80 -2.76 -9.61
N CYS A 108 -2.19 -1.75 -10.23
CA CYS A 108 -2.90 -0.82 -11.12
C CYS A 108 -3.51 -1.53 -12.33
N ARG A 109 -2.87 -2.60 -12.83
CA ARG A 109 -3.33 -3.38 -13.98
C ARG A 109 -4.42 -4.41 -13.62
N GLU A 110 -4.25 -5.12 -12.51
CA GLU A 110 -5.04 -6.31 -12.18
C GLU A 110 -6.21 -6.02 -11.23
N SER A 111 -6.02 -5.13 -10.25
CA SER A 111 -7.04 -4.88 -9.25
C SER A 111 -8.18 -4.01 -9.79
N ASN A 112 -9.41 -4.34 -9.36
CA ASN A 112 -10.61 -3.53 -9.57
C ASN A 112 -11.14 -2.91 -8.27
N ALA A 113 -10.50 -3.20 -7.14
CA ALA A 113 -11.00 -2.81 -5.82
C ALA A 113 -10.59 -1.38 -5.41
N TYR A 114 -9.52 -0.82 -5.97
CA TYR A 114 -9.11 0.55 -5.61
C TYR A 114 -10.01 1.63 -6.23
N ASN A 115 -10.04 2.82 -5.62
CA ASN A 115 -10.68 4.00 -6.21
C ASN A 115 -9.76 4.61 -7.28
N PRO A 116 -10.15 4.60 -8.58
CA PRO A 116 -9.29 5.03 -9.69
C PRO A 116 -8.88 6.50 -9.60
N GLU A 117 -9.80 7.37 -9.21
CA GLU A 117 -9.54 8.81 -9.11
C GLU A 117 -8.51 9.10 -8.00
N LYS A 118 -8.67 8.45 -6.85
CA LYS A 118 -7.76 8.58 -5.72
C LYS A 118 -6.35 8.10 -6.08
N VAL A 119 -6.23 6.96 -6.78
CA VAL A 119 -4.96 6.42 -7.25
C VAL A 119 -4.33 7.30 -8.32
N LYS A 120 -5.11 7.75 -9.31
CA LYS A 120 -4.65 8.70 -10.35
C LYS A 120 -4.03 9.94 -9.73
N ASN A 121 -4.74 10.59 -8.80
CA ASN A 121 -4.26 11.81 -8.17
C ASN A 121 -2.98 11.55 -7.35
N PHE A 122 -2.93 10.47 -6.59
CA PHE A 122 -1.72 10.07 -5.87
C PHE A 122 -0.52 9.85 -6.80
N LEU A 123 -0.69 9.14 -7.91
CA LEU A 123 0.40 8.86 -8.85
C LEU A 123 0.93 10.12 -9.52
N LYS A 124 0.05 11.10 -9.83
CA LYS A 124 0.45 12.43 -10.31
C LYS A 124 1.30 13.19 -9.29
N GLU A 125 0.90 13.17 -8.02
CA GLU A 125 1.60 13.85 -6.93
C GLU A 125 2.92 13.18 -6.55
N ALA A 126 2.97 11.85 -6.58
CA ALA A 126 4.13 11.05 -6.22
C ALA A 126 5.33 11.23 -7.17
N LYS A 127 5.09 11.71 -8.40
CA LYS A 127 6.12 11.94 -9.44
C LYS A 127 7.09 10.75 -9.54
N LEU A 128 6.54 9.57 -9.74
CA LEU A 128 7.31 8.35 -9.83
C LEU A 128 8.29 8.40 -11.01
N PRO A 129 9.43 7.73 -10.91
CA PRO A 129 10.41 7.69 -12.00
C PRO A 129 9.85 7.04 -13.28
N ASP A 130 8.89 6.13 -13.12
CA ASP A 130 8.15 5.51 -14.22
C ASP A 130 6.68 5.95 -14.16
N GLN A 131 6.18 6.44 -15.29
CA GLN A 131 4.79 6.90 -15.44
C GLN A 131 3.84 5.78 -15.90
N LEU A 132 4.35 4.58 -16.14
CA LEU A 132 3.55 3.45 -16.62
C LEU A 132 2.35 3.12 -15.72
N PRO A 133 2.46 3.11 -14.38
CA PRO A 133 1.30 2.91 -13.51
C PRO A 133 0.20 3.95 -13.70
N LEU A 134 0.57 5.24 -13.87
CA LEU A 134 -0.40 6.31 -14.14
C LEU A 134 -1.08 6.11 -15.50
N ILE A 135 -0.32 5.77 -16.53
CA ILE A 135 -0.84 5.49 -17.88
C ILE A 135 -1.85 4.34 -17.82
N ILE A 136 -1.53 3.25 -17.09
CA ILE A 136 -2.42 2.10 -16.94
C ILE A 136 -3.75 2.50 -16.27
N VAL A 137 -3.70 3.24 -15.18
CA VAL A 137 -4.92 3.68 -14.48
C VAL A 137 -5.76 4.58 -15.37
N CYS A 138 -5.14 5.55 -16.05
CA CYS A 138 -5.86 6.48 -16.91
C CYS A 138 -6.47 5.78 -18.14
N ASP A 139 -5.77 4.81 -18.72
CA ASP A 139 -6.25 4.02 -19.86
C ASP A 139 -7.43 3.12 -19.48
N ARG A 140 -7.33 2.43 -18.33
CA ARG A 140 -8.38 1.52 -17.83
C ARG A 140 -9.69 2.21 -17.48
N PHE A 141 -9.62 3.43 -16.97
CA PHE A 141 -10.76 4.15 -16.41
C PHE A 141 -11.14 5.41 -17.21
N ASP A 142 -10.65 5.51 -18.45
CA ASP A 142 -10.98 6.56 -19.43
C ASP A 142 -10.62 7.99 -18.96
N TYR A 143 -9.50 8.13 -18.22
CA TYR A 143 -8.94 9.44 -17.85
C TYR A 143 -7.89 9.94 -18.86
N VAL A 144 -8.10 9.68 -20.16
CA VAL A 144 -7.12 9.96 -21.22
C VAL A 144 -6.80 11.44 -21.33
N HIS A 145 -7.83 12.29 -21.25
CA HIS A 145 -7.65 13.74 -21.31
C HIS A 145 -6.75 14.25 -20.16
N ASP A 146 -7.03 13.82 -18.95
CA ASP A 146 -6.24 14.15 -17.75
C ASP A 146 -4.77 13.67 -17.88
N LEU A 147 -4.57 12.49 -18.47
CA LEU A 147 -3.25 11.92 -18.68
C LEU A 147 -2.44 12.76 -19.67
N VAL A 148 -3.01 13.04 -20.85
CA VAL A 148 -2.32 13.81 -21.90
C VAL A 148 -1.97 15.21 -21.41
N LEU A 149 -2.90 15.87 -20.72
CA LEU A 149 -2.66 17.19 -20.13
C LEU A 149 -1.53 17.15 -19.10
N TYR A 150 -1.53 16.17 -18.21
CA TYR A 150 -0.50 16.00 -17.19
C TYR A 150 0.89 15.75 -17.82
N LEU A 151 0.98 14.83 -18.79
CA LEU A 151 2.23 14.50 -19.46
C LEU A 151 2.77 15.72 -20.22
N TYR A 152 1.90 16.45 -20.92
CA TYR A 152 2.27 17.68 -21.61
C TYR A 152 2.81 18.76 -20.67
N GLN A 153 2.10 19.03 -19.58
CA GLN A 153 2.50 20.02 -18.57
C GLN A 153 3.84 19.70 -17.90
N ASN A 154 4.17 18.41 -17.79
CA ASN A 154 5.44 17.96 -17.20
C ASN A 154 6.52 17.69 -18.27
N MET A 155 6.33 18.10 -19.52
CA MET A 155 7.27 17.93 -20.64
C MET A 155 7.64 16.47 -20.94
N MET A 156 6.74 15.54 -20.62
CA MET A 156 6.94 14.10 -20.80
C MET A 156 6.41 13.63 -22.17
N LEU A 157 6.85 14.27 -23.25
CA LEU A 157 6.32 14.07 -24.59
C LEU A 157 6.52 12.65 -25.12
N ASN A 158 7.60 11.99 -24.74
CA ASN A 158 7.89 10.60 -25.13
C ASN A 158 6.77 9.64 -24.69
N TYR A 159 6.19 9.84 -23.50
CA TYR A 159 5.08 9.01 -23.04
C TYR A 159 3.79 9.27 -23.82
N ILE A 160 3.56 10.49 -24.28
CA ILE A 160 2.41 10.81 -25.14
C ILE A 160 2.55 10.07 -26.48
N GLU A 161 3.73 10.11 -27.09
CA GLU A 161 3.99 9.43 -28.35
C GLU A 161 3.77 7.92 -28.24
N VAL A 162 4.36 7.28 -27.22
CA VAL A 162 4.19 5.84 -26.93
C VAL A 162 2.73 5.49 -26.70
N TYR A 163 2.00 6.33 -25.95
CA TYR A 163 0.58 6.10 -25.68
C TYR A 163 -0.26 6.18 -26.95
N VAL A 164 -0.08 7.22 -27.76
CA VAL A 164 -0.80 7.42 -29.03
C VAL A 164 -0.52 6.27 -30.01
N GLN A 165 0.73 5.83 -30.14
CA GLN A 165 1.10 4.69 -30.97
C GLN A 165 0.39 3.41 -30.52
N LYS A 166 0.32 3.15 -29.19
CA LYS A 166 -0.35 1.98 -28.65
C LYS A 166 -1.86 2.00 -28.92
N VAL A 167 -2.52 3.13 -28.74
CA VAL A 167 -3.96 3.28 -28.99
C VAL A 167 -4.28 3.17 -30.48
N ASN A 168 -3.47 3.75 -31.36
CA ASN A 168 -3.68 3.65 -32.80
C ASN A 168 -3.36 2.25 -33.36
N SER A 169 -2.48 1.49 -32.71
CA SER A 169 -2.16 0.11 -33.11
C SER A 169 -3.25 -0.90 -32.75
N THR A 170 -4.19 -0.51 -31.89
CA THR A 170 -5.27 -1.40 -31.38
C THR A 170 -6.61 -1.15 -32.09
N ARG A 171 -6.69 -0.13 -32.96
CA ARG A 171 -7.80 0.16 -33.84
C ARG A 171 -7.49 -0.31 -35.26
#